data_0373ecef39d9d3d7ff57d62ef77dca6f
#
_entry.id   0373ecef39d9d3d7ff57d62ef77dca6f
#
_cell.length_a   1.000
_cell.length_b   1.000
_cell.length_c   1.000
_cell.angle_alpha   90.00
_cell.angle_beta   90.00
_cell.angle_gamma   90.00
#
_symmetry.space_group_name_H-M   'P 1'
#
loop_
_entity.id
_entity.type
_entity.pdbx_description
1 polymer ?
#
loop_
_entity_poly.entity_id
_entity_poly.type
_entity_poly.pdbx_seq_one_letter_code
_entity_poly.pdbx_strand_id
1 'polypeptide(L)'
;MTPGQITPAEPAAQPGPPVRLVDMVFPGDTNHHGTLFGGVALAHMDKVAFLAASRHGRAPFVTAASEKIDFAAPAHEGDMVEVTGRVVRVGASSLDVEVELVAEAPVSGERRLCTRGRFAMVARKGPYTRLPLPPLAARPGAHGDAKEDVDGHGGAPLRILDMVFPGQTNHYGTLYGGDALRMMGKAAFIAATRHVRQVLVMASSDRIDFVAPIVEGDIVELVARVKMTGRSSVRVAVELWSEGVLTGERRCAASALFTLVSVNREGRPLPFSIPSA
;
A
#
# COMPACT_ATOMS: atom_id res chain seq x y z
N MET A 1 17.63 54.05 13.18
CA MET A 1 17.28 52.72 13.68
C MET A 1 15.97 52.33 13.05
N THR A 2 16.00 51.48 12.05
CA THR A 2 14.83 51.01 11.29
C THR A 2 14.27 49.77 12.01
N PRO A 3 12.94 49.69 12.27
CA PRO A 3 12.36 48.51 12.93
C PRO A 3 12.46 47.29 12.00
N GLY A 4 12.97 46.18 12.54
CA GLY A 4 13.05 44.92 11.86
C GLY A 4 11.66 44.41 11.48
N GLN A 5 11.48 44.10 10.21
CA GLN A 5 10.31 43.35 9.71
C GLN A 5 10.32 41.94 10.29
N ILE A 6 9.34 41.66 11.14
CA ILE A 6 9.02 40.29 11.56
C ILE A 6 8.37 39.62 10.35
N THR A 7 9.12 38.75 9.69
CA THR A 7 8.57 37.86 8.66
C THR A 7 7.53 36.93 9.33
N PRO A 8 6.30 36.85 8.85
CA PRO A 8 5.33 35.91 9.41
C PRO A 8 5.87 34.48 9.29
N ALA A 9 5.75 33.70 10.35
CA ALA A 9 6.08 32.28 10.33
C ALA A 9 5.22 31.61 9.24
N GLU A 10 5.88 30.94 8.30
CA GLU A 10 5.18 30.14 7.28
C GLU A 10 4.23 29.16 7.98
N PRO A 11 3.00 28.99 7.47
CA PRO A 11 2.05 28.04 8.04
C PRO A 11 2.65 26.63 7.99
N ALA A 12 2.60 25.94 9.13
CA ALA A 12 3.03 24.54 9.24
C ALA A 12 2.31 23.72 8.17
N ALA A 13 3.07 23.18 7.22
CA ALA A 13 2.50 22.49 6.10
C ALA A 13 1.94 21.14 6.52
N GLN A 14 0.86 20.75 5.85
CA GLN A 14 0.16 19.51 6.10
C GLN A 14 1.04 18.29 5.73
N PRO A 15 0.97 17.20 6.51
CA PRO A 15 1.69 15.98 6.20
C PRO A 15 1.25 15.46 4.82
N GLY A 16 2.20 14.94 4.05
CA GLY A 16 1.93 14.28 2.77
C GLY A 16 0.92 13.13 2.89
N PRO A 17 0.37 12.64 1.76
CA PRO A 17 -0.62 11.58 1.78
C PRO A 17 -0.07 10.34 2.50
N PRO A 18 -0.92 9.62 3.25
CA PRO A 18 -0.50 8.44 3.98
C PRO A 18 -0.03 7.34 3.02
N VAL A 19 0.98 6.60 3.44
CA VAL A 19 1.37 5.34 2.80
C VAL A 19 0.38 4.27 3.25
N ARG A 20 -0.09 3.46 2.30
CA ARG A 20 -1.05 2.39 2.57
C ARG A 20 -0.57 1.08 1.94
N LEU A 21 -0.47 0.05 2.76
CA LEU A 21 -0.32 -1.33 2.33
C LEU A 21 -1.65 -2.05 2.57
N VAL A 22 -2.07 -2.87 1.62
CA VAL A 22 -3.25 -3.74 1.82
C VAL A 22 -2.84 -5.16 1.48
N ASP A 23 -3.14 -6.08 2.38
CA ASP A 23 -2.88 -7.51 2.20
C ASP A 23 -4.07 -8.34 2.69
N MET A 24 -4.00 -9.65 2.53
CA MET A 24 -4.97 -10.61 3.07
C MET A 24 -4.27 -11.49 4.09
N VAL A 25 -5.02 -11.90 5.11
CA VAL A 25 -4.54 -12.87 6.10
C VAL A 25 -4.69 -14.27 5.51
N PHE A 26 -3.59 -14.86 5.08
CA PHE A 26 -3.56 -16.25 4.61
C PHE A 26 -3.26 -17.23 5.76
N PRO A 27 -3.58 -18.54 5.59
CA PRO A 27 -3.28 -19.55 6.63
C PRO A 27 -1.83 -19.54 7.10
N GLY A 28 -0.86 -19.24 6.21
CA GLY A 28 0.57 -19.16 6.54
C GLY A 28 0.95 -17.96 7.42
N ASP A 29 0.08 -16.95 7.52
CA ASP A 29 0.30 -15.74 8.32
C ASP A 29 -0.37 -15.81 9.69
N THR A 30 -1.08 -16.92 9.98
CA THR A 30 -1.88 -17.07 11.20
C THR A 30 -1.13 -17.80 12.30
N ASN A 31 -1.56 -17.54 13.53
CA ASN A 31 -1.22 -18.36 14.70
C ASN A 31 -2.20 -19.54 14.80
N HIS A 32 -2.03 -20.39 15.82
CA HIS A 32 -2.87 -21.56 16.06
C HIS A 32 -4.34 -21.25 16.46
N HIS A 33 -4.69 -19.97 16.62
CA HIS A 33 -6.07 -19.52 16.83
C HIS A 33 -6.76 -19.04 15.54
N GLY A 34 -6.10 -19.17 14.37
CA GLY A 34 -6.64 -18.69 13.09
C GLY A 34 -6.68 -17.15 12.99
N THR A 35 -5.83 -16.46 13.74
CA THR A 35 -5.69 -15.00 13.66
C THR A 35 -4.29 -14.61 13.23
N LEU A 36 -4.17 -13.46 12.58
CA LEU A 36 -2.88 -12.92 12.12
C LEU A 36 -1.85 -12.97 13.25
N PHE A 37 -0.71 -13.62 12.98
CA PHE A 37 0.38 -13.68 13.93
C PHE A 37 0.94 -12.27 14.20
N GLY A 38 1.07 -11.90 15.47
CA GLY A 38 1.51 -10.56 15.86
C GLY A 38 2.85 -10.13 15.24
N GLY A 39 3.77 -11.08 15.04
CA GLY A 39 5.05 -10.81 14.37
C GLY A 39 4.88 -10.42 12.89
N VAL A 40 3.92 -11.03 12.18
CA VAL A 40 3.58 -10.66 10.79
C VAL A 40 2.94 -9.26 10.76
N ALA A 41 2.04 -8.97 11.70
CA ALA A 41 1.45 -7.65 11.84
C ALA A 41 2.52 -6.56 12.06
N LEU A 42 3.46 -6.80 12.97
CA LEU A 42 4.57 -5.88 13.25
C LEU A 42 5.48 -5.69 12.02
N ALA A 43 5.74 -6.75 11.25
CA ALA A 43 6.52 -6.67 10.02
C ALA A 43 5.83 -5.82 8.95
N HIS A 44 4.51 -5.94 8.81
CA HIS A 44 3.73 -5.05 7.91
C HIS A 44 3.78 -3.59 8.38
N MET A 45 3.66 -3.36 9.70
CA MET A 45 3.72 -2.02 10.26
C MET A 45 5.09 -1.38 10.05
N ASP A 46 6.17 -2.11 10.30
CA ASP A 46 7.54 -1.65 10.08
C ASP A 46 7.80 -1.33 8.60
N LYS A 47 7.36 -2.21 7.68
CA LYS A 47 7.44 -1.96 6.24
C LYS A 47 6.74 -0.66 5.84
N VAL A 48 5.54 -0.40 6.35
CA VAL A 48 4.80 0.83 6.06
C VAL A 48 5.49 2.06 6.66
N ALA A 49 6.05 1.94 7.87
CA ALA A 49 6.87 2.99 8.46
C ALA A 49 8.09 3.32 7.60
N PHE A 50 8.78 2.28 7.13
CA PHE A 50 9.94 2.41 6.24
C PHE A 50 9.55 3.10 4.91
N LEU A 51 8.46 2.68 4.27
CA LEU A 51 7.97 3.27 3.03
C LEU A 51 7.59 4.76 3.20
N ALA A 52 6.92 5.10 4.30
CA ALA A 52 6.56 6.48 4.62
C ALA A 52 7.81 7.35 4.84
N ALA A 53 8.78 6.82 5.59
CA ALA A 53 10.05 7.49 5.82
C ALA A 53 10.84 7.70 4.51
N SER A 54 10.95 6.67 3.69
CA SER A 54 11.69 6.68 2.42
C SER A 54 11.07 7.66 1.43
N ARG A 55 9.75 7.67 1.31
CA ARG A 55 9.03 8.64 0.46
C ARG A 55 9.22 10.08 0.93
N HIS A 56 9.20 10.31 2.24
CA HIS A 56 9.42 11.64 2.81
C HIS A 56 10.86 12.11 2.65
N GLY A 57 11.81 11.30 3.09
CA GLY A 57 13.22 11.69 3.20
C GLY A 57 14.06 11.50 1.94
N ARG A 58 13.62 10.65 0.99
CA ARG A 58 14.38 10.24 -0.19
C ARG A 58 15.81 9.84 0.17
N ALA A 59 15.94 9.08 1.25
CA ALA A 59 17.21 8.61 1.81
C ALA A 59 17.09 7.16 2.28
N PRO A 60 18.20 6.44 2.46
CA PRO A 60 18.18 5.15 3.14
C PRO A 60 17.78 5.34 4.61
N PHE A 61 16.86 4.52 5.09
CA PHE A 61 16.39 4.53 6.47
C PHE A 61 16.68 3.22 7.18
N VAL A 62 16.73 3.28 8.50
CA VAL A 62 16.66 2.12 9.39
C VAL A 62 15.65 2.41 10.48
N THR A 63 14.95 1.38 10.92
CA THR A 63 14.11 1.43 12.11
C THR A 63 15.02 1.47 13.34
N ALA A 64 14.91 2.54 14.12
CA ALA A 64 15.71 2.72 15.33
C ALA A 64 14.97 2.22 16.58
N ALA A 65 13.66 2.39 16.63
CA ALA A 65 12.81 1.96 17.73
C ALA A 65 11.34 1.91 17.31
N SER A 66 10.56 1.13 18.02
CA SER A 66 9.10 1.26 18.08
C SER A 66 8.67 1.61 19.50
N GLU A 67 7.60 2.38 19.64
CA GLU A 67 6.94 2.53 20.94
C GLU A 67 6.22 1.22 21.33
N LYS A 68 5.67 1.19 22.54
CA LYS A 68 4.83 0.06 22.96
C LYS A 68 3.63 -0.07 22.01
N ILE A 69 3.39 -1.28 21.53
CA ILE A 69 2.30 -1.60 20.62
C ILE A 69 1.38 -2.61 21.29
N ASP A 70 0.12 -2.24 21.48
CA ASP A 70 -0.92 -3.08 22.06
C ASP A 70 -1.88 -3.54 20.96
N PHE A 71 -2.21 -4.83 20.93
CA PHE A 71 -3.18 -5.40 20.01
C PHE A 71 -4.56 -5.37 20.65
N ALA A 72 -5.47 -4.56 20.10
CA ALA A 72 -6.82 -4.35 20.62
C ALA A 72 -7.86 -5.34 20.07
N ALA A 73 -7.67 -5.78 18.82
CA ALA A 73 -8.56 -6.72 18.16
C ALA A 73 -7.80 -7.66 17.21
N PRO A 74 -8.29 -8.91 17.03
CA PRO A 74 -7.67 -9.83 16.08
C PRO A 74 -8.05 -9.50 14.63
N ALA A 75 -7.16 -9.82 13.70
CA ALA A 75 -7.48 -10.00 12.29
C ALA A 75 -7.58 -11.51 12.01
N HIS A 76 -8.70 -11.97 11.47
CA HIS A 76 -8.94 -13.40 11.23
C HIS A 76 -8.43 -13.82 9.85
N GLU A 77 -8.20 -15.13 9.70
CA GLU A 77 -7.93 -15.72 8.39
C GLU A 77 -9.02 -15.32 7.39
N GLY A 78 -8.58 -14.89 6.20
CA GLY A 78 -9.47 -14.40 5.14
C GLY A 78 -9.84 -12.93 5.25
N ASP A 79 -9.55 -12.23 6.35
CA ASP A 79 -9.70 -10.77 6.42
C ASP A 79 -8.70 -10.07 5.49
N MET A 80 -9.08 -8.91 4.98
CA MET A 80 -8.15 -7.94 4.43
C MET A 80 -7.54 -7.14 5.58
N VAL A 81 -6.24 -6.91 5.54
CA VAL A 81 -5.56 -6.01 6.47
C VAL A 81 -5.07 -4.78 5.73
N GLU A 82 -5.44 -3.62 6.25
CA GLU A 82 -4.99 -2.33 5.73
C GLU A 82 -4.07 -1.69 6.77
N VAL A 83 -2.82 -1.47 6.37
CA VAL A 83 -1.81 -0.83 7.21
C VAL A 83 -1.53 0.55 6.65
N THR A 84 -1.77 1.57 7.45
CA THR A 84 -1.63 2.97 7.03
C THR A 84 -0.58 3.67 7.88
N GLY A 85 0.41 4.30 7.25
CA GLY A 85 1.48 5.06 7.91
C GLY A 85 1.50 6.53 7.54
N ARG A 86 1.74 7.37 8.53
CA ARG A 86 1.88 8.83 8.37
C ARG A 86 3.09 9.33 9.12
N VAL A 87 3.91 10.17 8.47
CA VAL A 87 4.98 10.89 9.16
C VAL A 87 4.33 11.94 10.05
N VAL A 88 4.58 11.87 11.35
CA VAL A 88 3.98 12.76 12.37
C VAL A 88 4.98 13.71 12.98
N ARG A 89 6.27 13.42 12.91
CA ARG A 89 7.36 14.29 13.37
C ARG A 89 8.59 14.12 12.51
N VAL A 90 9.31 15.20 12.26
CA VAL A 90 10.62 15.19 11.57
C VAL A 90 11.62 15.96 12.41
N GLY A 91 12.74 15.29 12.72
CA GLY A 91 13.92 15.89 13.33
C GLY A 91 15.04 16.08 12.30
N ALA A 92 16.23 16.43 12.74
CA ALA A 92 17.36 16.72 11.87
C ALA A 92 17.76 15.52 10.96
N SER A 93 17.71 14.31 11.49
CA SER A 93 18.09 13.07 10.77
C SER A 93 17.21 11.87 11.15
N SER A 94 16.09 12.13 11.79
CA SER A 94 15.13 11.09 12.21
C SER A 94 13.72 11.61 12.03
N LEU A 95 12.78 10.71 11.87
CA LEU A 95 11.36 11.04 11.82
C LEU A 95 10.55 9.95 12.53
N ASP A 96 9.37 10.30 12.98
CA ASP A 96 8.43 9.36 13.58
C ASP A 96 7.28 9.11 12.61
N VAL A 97 6.96 7.85 12.44
CA VAL A 97 5.81 7.40 11.66
C VAL A 97 4.79 6.77 12.59
N GLU A 98 3.58 7.30 12.59
CA GLU A 98 2.43 6.64 13.20
C GLU A 98 1.83 5.66 12.20
N VAL A 99 1.61 4.42 12.65
CA VAL A 99 1.10 3.33 11.83
C VAL A 99 -0.11 2.70 12.49
N GLU A 100 -1.17 2.50 11.71
CA GLU A 100 -2.39 1.79 12.11
C GLU A 100 -2.57 0.55 11.25
N LEU A 101 -3.03 -0.54 11.87
CA LEU A 101 -3.46 -1.75 11.20
C LEU A 101 -4.94 -1.97 11.47
N VAL A 102 -5.73 -2.00 10.41
CA VAL A 102 -7.18 -2.23 10.43
C VAL A 102 -7.48 -3.52 9.69
N ALA A 103 -8.25 -4.41 10.29
CA ALA A 103 -8.81 -5.57 9.61
C ALA A 103 -10.17 -5.23 9.01
N GLU A 104 -10.46 -5.80 7.86
CA GLU A 104 -11.72 -5.64 7.13
C GLU A 104 -12.25 -7.01 6.70
N ALA A 105 -13.42 -7.38 7.18
CA ALA A 105 -14.08 -8.61 6.76
C ALA A 105 -14.53 -8.48 5.28
N PRO A 106 -14.10 -9.36 4.37
CA PRO A 106 -14.27 -9.16 2.93
C PRO A 106 -15.74 -9.13 2.48
N VAL A 107 -16.60 -9.89 3.12
CA VAL A 107 -18.02 -10.00 2.74
C VAL A 107 -18.88 -8.93 3.41
N SER A 108 -18.78 -8.78 4.73
CA SER A 108 -19.57 -7.78 5.47
C SER A 108 -19.06 -6.35 5.31
N GLY A 109 -17.77 -6.18 5.01
CA GLY A 109 -17.11 -4.89 5.00
C GLY A 109 -16.88 -4.31 6.40
N GLU A 110 -17.15 -5.08 7.45
CA GLU A 110 -16.89 -4.65 8.83
C GLU A 110 -15.40 -4.37 9.03
N ARG A 111 -15.10 -3.20 9.56
CA ARG A 111 -13.72 -2.74 9.81
C ARG A 111 -13.47 -2.63 11.30
N ARG A 112 -12.32 -3.11 11.76
CA ARG A 112 -11.89 -3.02 13.15
C ARG A 112 -10.42 -2.64 13.25
N LEU A 113 -10.11 -1.68 14.12
CA LEU A 113 -8.74 -1.31 14.43
C LEU A 113 -8.10 -2.44 15.25
N CYS A 114 -7.09 -3.09 14.68
CA CYS A 114 -6.38 -4.17 15.37
C CYS A 114 -5.26 -3.64 16.26
N THR A 115 -4.51 -2.67 15.75
CA THR A 115 -3.39 -2.08 16.51
C THR A 115 -2.97 -0.73 15.93
N ARG A 116 -2.29 0.05 16.77
CA ARG A 116 -1.61 1.30 16.40
C ARG A 116 -0.26 1.35 17.07
N GLY A 117 0.74 1.90 16.39
CA GLY A 117 2.08 2.07 16.94
C GLY A 117 2.82 3.23 16.30
N ARG A 118 3.93 3.63 16.94
CA ARG A 118 4.82 4.66 16.41
C ARG A 118 6.22 4.08 16.25
N PHE A 119 6.84 4.37 15.11
CA PHE A 119 8.15 3.91 14.73
C PHE A 119 9.09 5.10 14.53
N ALA A 120 10.24 5.07 15.18
CA ALA A 120 11.30 6.03 15.00
C ALA A 120 12.25 5.55 13.89
N MET A 121 12.31 6.31 12.81
CA MET A 121 13.12 6.02 11.63
C MET A 121 14.30 6.98 11.54
N VAL A 122 15.50 6.48 11.22
CA VAL A 122 16.72 7.28 11.13
C VAL A 122 17.31 7.18 9.73
N ALA A 123 17.54 8.34 9.10
CA ALA A 123 18.20 8.42 7.80
C ALA A 123 19.71 8.24 7.95
N ARG A 124 20.31 7.27 7.21
CA ARG A 124 21.71 6.92 7.32
C ARG A 124 22.37 6.66 5.96
N LYS A 125 23.63 7.09 5.87
CA LYS A 125 24.55 6.64 4.81
C LYS A 125 25.58 5.71 5.46
N GLY A 126 25.31 4.39 5.38
CA GLY A 126 26.12 3.40 6.08
C GLY A 126 25.86 3.37 7.60
N PRO A 127 26.66 2.61 8.37
CA PRO A 127 26.34 2.32 9.78
C PRO A 127 26.51 3.52 10.73
N TYR A 128 27.29 4.54 10.38
CA TYR A 128 27.67 5.61 11.30
C TYR A 128 27.23 7.02 10.88
N THR A 129 26.94 7.26 9.59
CA THR A 129 26.64 8.59 9.07
C THR A 129 25.13 8.84 9.01
N ARG A 130 24.66 9.87 9.73
CA ARG A 130 23.27 10.32 9.64
C ARG A 130 23.10 11.31 8.49
N LEU A 131 21.96 11.26 7.81
CA LEU A 131 21.63 12.18 6.71
C LEU A 131 20.60 13.20 7.19
N PRO A 132 20.74 14.47 6.78
CA PRO A 132 19.73 15.48 7.05
C PRO A 132 18.43 15.17 6.31
N LEU A 133 17.30 15.52 6.92
CA LEU A 133 15.97 15.29 6.34
C LEU A 133 15.31 16.62 5.97
N PRO A 134 14.51 16.65 4.90
CA PRO A 134 13.67 17.78 4.59
C PRO A 134 12.60 17.93 5.68
N PRO A 135 12.21 19.17 6.04
CA PRO A 135 11.11 19.40 6.98
C PRO A 135 9.80 18.83 6.44
N LEU A 136 8.85 18.56 7.33
CA LEU A 136 7.57 17.94 6.97
C LEU A 136 6.79 18.74 5.90
N ALA A 137 7.07 20.04 5.81
CA ALA A 137 6.43 20.99 4.91
C ALA A 137 7.04 21.09 3.51
N ALA A 138 8.25 20.60 3.28
CA ALA A 138 9.07 21.05 2.16
C ALA A 138 8.92 20.25 0.87
N ARG A 139 8.01 19.26 0.79
CA ARG A 139 7.78 18.53 -0.48
C ARG A 139 6.33 18.63 -0.92
N PRO A 140 6.08 19.39 -2.02
CA PRO A 140 4.93 19.12 -2.86
C PRO A 140 5.05 17.65 -3.27
N GLY A 141 4.03 16.85 -2.99
CA GLY A 141 4.04 15.44 -3.37
C GLY A 141 4.39 15.34 -4.84
N ALA A 142 5.45 14.60 -5.17
CA ALA A 142 5.67 14.08 -6.51
C ALA A 142 4.64 12.95 -6.78
N HIS A 143 3.40 13.25 -6.47
CA HIS A 143 2.26 12.58 -7.02
C HIS A 143 1.92 13.40 -8.26
N GLY A 144 2.45 12.98 -9.40
CA GLY A 144 1.68 13.19 -10.60
C GLY A 144 0.30 12.62 -10.26
N ASP A 145 -0.63 13.53 -9.98
CA ASP A 145 -2.03 13.21 -9.99
C ASP A 145 -2.26 12.57 -11.36
N ALA A 146 -2.26 11.24 -11.38
CA ALA A 146 -2.96 10.56 -12.46
C ALA A 146 -4.33 11.19 -12.38
N LYS A 147 -4.68 11.98 -13.40
CA LYS A 147 -6.00 12.60 -13.55
C LYS A 147 -6.99 11.58 -13.05
N GLU A 148 -7.76 11.94 -12.03
CA GLU A 148 -8.93 11.18 -11.66
C GLU A 148 -9.81 11.19 -12.91
N ASP A 149 -9.62 10.21 -13.79
CA ASP A 149 -10.60 9.86 -14.79
C ASP A 149 -11.79 9.33 -14.02
N VAL A 150 -12.68 10.25 -13.69
CA VAL A 150 -14.01 9.98 -13.16
C VAL A 150 -14.84 9.42 -14.30
N ASP A 151 -14.47 8.27 -14.80
CA ASP A 151 -15.37 7.43 -15.58
C ASP A 151 -16.35 6.82 -14.60
N GLY A 152 -17.58 7.31 -14.61
CA GLY A 152 -18.65 7.24 -13.62
C GLY A 152 -19.19 5.86 -13.22
N HIS A 153 -18.36 4.82 -13.05
CA HIS A 153 -18.82 3.46 -12.65
C HIS A 153 -17.99 2.77 -11.56
N GLY A 154 -17.01 3.44 -10.97
CA GLY A 154 -16.21 2.84 -9.90
C GLY A 154 -15.75 3.91 -8.91
N GLY A 155 -15.89 3.64 -7.61
CA GLY A 155 -15.36 4.49 -6.55
C GLY A 155 -13.84 4.75 -6.69
N ALA A 156 -13.27 5.48 -5.74
CA ALA A 156 -11.84 5.80 -5.74
C ALA A 156 -10.97 4.55 -5.98
N PRO A 157 -9.88 4.64 -6.77
CA PRO A 157 -9.04 3.49 -7.07
C PRO A 157 -8.39 2.93 -5.81
N LEU A 158 -8.28 1.61 -5.73
CA LEU A 158 -7.45 0.97 -4.71
C LEU A 158 -5.98 1.25 -5.03
N ARG A 159 -5.24 1.79 -4.08
CA ARG A 159 -3.80 2.01 -4.19
C ARG A 159 -3.08 1.21 -3.10
N ILE A 160 -2.11 0.42 -3.51
CA ILE A 160 -1.28 -0.42 -2.63
C ILE A 160 0.17 -0.07 -2.90
N LEU A 161 0.92 0.25 -1.85
CA LEU A 161 2.36 0.41 -1.94
C LEU A 161 3.06 -0.79 -1.35
N ASP A 162 4.15 -1.19 -2.00
CA ASP A 162 5.10 -2.17 -1.48
C ASP A 162 6.52 -1.77 -1.92
N MET A 163 7.52 -2.56 -1.59
CA MET A 163 8.90 -2.38 -1.98
C MET A 163 9.45 -3.69 -2.52
N VAL A 164 10.36 -3.59 -3.48
CA VAL A 164 11.06 -4.76 -4.03
C VAL A 164 12.25 -5.12 -3.15
N PHE A 165 12.17 -6.24 -2.47
CA PHE A 165 13.24 -6.80 -1.66
C PHE A 165 14.08 -7.83 -2.44
N PRO A 166 15.34 -8.10 -2.01
CA PRO A 166 16.23 -9.04 -2.70
C PRO A 166 15.60 -10.40 -3.02
N GLY A 167 14.78 -10.95 -2.11
CA GLY A 167 14.10 -12.24 -2.29
C GLY A 167 13.01 -12.26 -3.37
N GLN A 168 12.66 -11.10 -3.94
CA GLN A 168 11.64 -10.96 -4.99
C GLN A 168 12.25 -10.69 -6.36
N THR A 169 13.58 -10.68 -6.45
CA THR A 169 14.28 -10.35 -7.69
C THR A 169 14.78 -11.60 -8.42
N ASN A 170 14.90 -11.48 -9.73
CA ASN A 170 15.59 -12.46 -10.57
C ASN A 170 17.11 -12.21 -10.53
N HIS A 171 17.88 -13.03 -11.24
CA HIS A 171 19.34 -12.95 -11.30
C HIS A 171 19.88 -11.66 -11.96
N TYR A 172 19.01 -10.81 -12.52
CA TYR A 172 19.37 -9.49 -13.05
C TYR A 172 19.10 -8.36 -12.04
N GLY A 173 18.70 -8.65 -10.80
CA GLY A 173 18.34 -7.65 -9.79
C GLY A 173 17.06 -6.90 -10.09
N THR A 174 16.15 -7.47 -10.89
CA THR A 174 14.84 -6.89 -11.18
C THR A 174 13.73 -7.78 -10.64
N LEU A 175 12.60 -7.17 -10.28
CA LEU A 175 11.42 -7.87 -9.78
C LEU A 175 11.06 -9.04 -10.71
N TYR A 176 10.93 -10.23 -10.13
CA TYR A 176 10.54 -11.41 -10.87
C TYR A 176 9.11 -11.25 -11.40
N GLY A 177 8.92 -11.53 -12.70
CA GLY A 177 7.61 -11.34 -13.37
C GLY A 177 6.46 -12.06 -12.68
N GLY A 178 6.71 -13.26 -12.13
CA GLY A 178 5.70 -14.02 -11.38
C GLY A 178 5.26 -13.30 -10.10
N ASP A 179 6.17 -12.65 -9.39
CA ASP A 179 5.83 -11.86 -8.20
C ASP A 179 5.05 -10.59 -8.59
N ALA A 180 5.43 -9.92 -9.68
CA ALA A 180 4.66 -8.81 -10.22
C ALA A 180 3.22 -9.22 -10.57
N LEU A 181 3.04 -10.35 -11.25
CA LEU A 181 1.71 -10.89 -11.58
C LEU A 181 0.90 -11.23 -10.33
N ARG A 182 1.54 -11.84 -9.32
CA ARG A 182 0.92 -12.14 -8.03
C ARG A 182 0.43 -10.88 -7.32
N MET A 183 1.26 -9.84 -7.29
CA MET A 183 0.90 -8.54 -6.70
C MET A 183 -0.27 -7.90 -7.45
N MET A 184 -0.24 -7.87 -8.78
CA MET A 184 -1.31 -7.31 -9.61
C MET A 184 -2.63 -8.08 -9.45
N GLY A 185 -2.57 -9.42 -9.46
CA GLY A 185 -3.74 -10.27 -9.23
C GLY A 185 -4.36 -10.07 -7.86
N LYS A 186 -3.54 -9.93 -6.80
CA LYS A 186 -4.01 -9.62 -5.45
C LYS A 186 -4.71 -8.26 -5.40
N ALA A 187 -4.14 -7.23 -6.00
CA ALA A 187 -4.75 -5.91 -6.06
C ALA A 187 -6.11 -5.93 -6.79
N ALA A 188 -6.20 -6.66 -7.92
CA ALA A 188 -7.45 -6.85 -8.64
C ALA A 188 -8.51 -7.55 -7.78
N PHE A 189 -8.11 -8.62 -7.08
CA PHE A 189 -8.99 -9.38 -6.20
C PHE A 189 -9.55 -8.52 -5.06
N ILE A 190 -8.70 -7.77 -4.37
CA ILE A 190 -9.10 -6.89 -3.26
C ILE A 190 -10.06 -5.80 -3.77
N ALA A 191 -9.73 -5.15 -4.90
CA ALA A 191 -10.58 -4.11 -5.48
C ALA A 191 -11.97 -4.65 -5.86
N ALA A 192 -12.03 -5.82 -6.53
CA ALA A 192 -13.29 -6.46 -6.90
C ALA A 192 -14.10 -6.89 -5.67
N THR A 193 -13.45 -7.51 -4.67
CA THR A 193 -14.12 -7.98 -3.45
C THR A 193 -14.71 -6.82 -2.67
N ARG A 194 -13.98 -5.70 -2.54
CA ARG A 194 -14.49 -4.47 -1.90
C ARG A 194 -15.68 -3.88 -2.66
N HIS A 195 -15.69 -4.02 -3.98
CA HIS A 195 -16.76 -3.50 -4.82
C HIS A 195 -18.07 -4.31 -4.70
N VAL A 196 -18.00 -5.64 -4.77
CA VAL A 196 -19.21 -6.48 -4.79
C VAL A 196 -19.51 -7.20 -3.48
N ARG A 197 -18.57 -7.26 -2.52
CA ARG A 197 -18.73 -7.92 -1.22
C ARG A 197 -19.22 -9.38 -1.32
N GLN A 198 -18.68 -10.12 -2.27
CA GLN A 198 -18.98 -11.54 -2.48
C GLN A 198 -17.71 -12.36 -2.67
N VAL A 199 -17.83 -13.67 -2.55
CA VAL A 199 -16.73 -14.61 -2.83
C VAL A 199 -16.47 -14.61 -4.33
N LEU A 200 -15.23 -14.31 -4.70
CA LEU A 200 -14.77 -14.20 -6.08
C LEU A 200 -13.66 -15.19 -6.36
N VAL A 201 -13.55 -15.59 -7.63
CA VAL A 201 -12.38 -16.29 -8.17
C VAL A 201 -11.87 -15.53 -9.39
N MET A 202 -10.58 -15.59 -9.63
CA MET A 202 -10.00 -15.05 -10.87
C MET A 202 -10.34 -15.99 -12.01
N ALA A 203 -11.09 -15.49 -12.99
CA ALA A 203 -11.48 -16.26 -14.17
C ALA A 203 -10.47 -16.08 -15.32
N SER A 204 -9.94 -14.87 -15.51
CA SER A 204 -8.93 -14.61 -16.55
C SER A 204 -8.12 -13.34 -16.24
N SER A 205 -6.95 -13.26 -16.86
CA SER A 205 -6.23 -11.99 -17.09
C SER A 205 -6.12 -11.78 -18.60
N ASP A 206 -6.25 -10.54 -19.03
CA ASP A 206 -5.90 -10.17 -20.40
C ASP A 206 -4.38 -10.16 -20.58
N ARG A 207 -3.90 -9.88 -21.80
CA ARG A 207 -2.46 -9.75 -22.07
C ARG A 207 -1.81 -8.73 -21.14
N ILE A 208 -0.65 -9.05 -20.62
CA ILE A 208 0.16 -8.22 -19.74
C ILE A 208 1.50 -7.96 -20.42
N ASP A 209 1.81 -6.68 -20.63
CA ASP A 209 3.09 -6.27 -21.18
C ASP A 209 3.90 -5.56 -20.09
N PHE A 210 5.11 -6.05 -19.82
CA PHE A 210 6.08 -5.38 -18.98
C PHE A 210 6.89 -4.42 -19.84
N VAL A 211 6.71 -3.12 -19.64
CA VAL A 211 7.30 -2.08 -20.48
C VAL A 211 8.55 -1.43 -19.85
N ALA A 212 8.77 -1.65 -18.55
CA ALA A 212 9.95 -1.18 -17.85
C ALA A 212 10.37 -2.16 -16.76
N PRO A 213 11.69 -2.34 -16.52
CA PRO A 213 12.17 -3.13 -15.40
C PRO A 213 11.89 -2.42 -14.08
N ILE A 214 11.63 -3.18 -13.04
CA ILE A 214 11.52 -2.70 -11.66
C ILE A 214 12.72 -3.26 -10.92
N VAL A 215 13.58 -2.38 -10.39
CA VAL A 215 14.82 -2.83 -9.75
C VAL A 215 14.64 -3.05 -8.25
N GLU A 216 15.56 -3.81 -7.68
CA GLU A 216 15.67 -3.98 -6.24
C GLU A 216 15.74 -2.62 -5.52
N GLY A 217 14.98 -2.47 -4.45
CA GLY A 217 14.91 -1.22 -3.70
C GLY A 217 13.93 -0.19 -4.24
N ASP A 218 13.33 -0.39 -5.43
CA ASP A 218 12.25 0.48 -5.89
C ASP A 218 10.99 0.31 -5.03
N ILE A 219 10.27 1.41 -4.83
CA ILE A 219 8.89 1.36 -4.34
C ILE A 219 7.99 0.97 -5.51
N VAL A 220 7.09 0.03 -5.31
CA VAL A 220 6.05 -0.31 -6.26
C VAL A 220 4.70 0.19 -5.78
N GLU A 221 3.94 0.77 -6.69
CA GLU A 221 2.55 1.17 -6.45
C GLU A 221 1.62 0.45 -7.43
N LEU A 222 0.66 -0.27 -6.87
CA LEU A 222 -0.42 -0.88 -7.64
C LEU A 222 -1.65 0.02 -7.57
N VAL A 223 -2.21 0.34 -8.72
CA VAL A 223 -3.43 1.14 -8.84
C VAL A 223 -4.48 0.29 -9.52
N ALA A 224 -5.46 -0.18 -8.74
CA ALA A 224 -6.54 -1.03 -9.24
C ALA A 224 -7.86 -0.26 -9.33
N ARG A 225 -8.50 -0.31 -10.51
CA ARG A 225 -9.78 0.35 -10.80
C ARG A 225 -10.78 -0.66 -11.35
N VAL A 226 -11.98 -0.69 -10.77
CA VAL A 226 -13.10 -1.40 -11.37
C VAL A 226 -13.51 -0.68 -12.64
N LYS A 227 -13.47 -1.38 -13.77
CA LYS A 227 -13.85 -0.84 -15.09
C LYS A 227 -15.25 -1.24 -15.51
N MET A 228 -15.69 -2.44 -15.13
CA MET A 228 -17.00 -2.94 -15.51
C MET A 228 -17.50 -3.97 -14.50
N THR A 229 -18.79 -3.93 -14.21
CA THR A 229 -19.48 -4.93 -13.40
C THR A 229 -20.58 -5.55 -14.27
N GLY A 230 -20.47 -6.84 -14.54
CA GLY A 230 -21.48 -7.64 -15.23
C GLY A 230 -22.45 -8.31 -14.24
N ARG A 231 -23.23 -9.26 -14.71
CA ARG A 231 -24.21 -9.99 -13.88
C ARG A 231 -23.55 -10.81 -12.77
N SER A 232 -22.40 -11.43 -13.02
CA SER A 232 -21.63 -12.27 -12.09
C SER A 232 -20.12 -12.05 -12.18
N SER A 233 -19.68 -11.01 -12.90
CA SER A 233 -18.26 -10.76 -13.15
C SER A 233 -17.91 -9.30 -12.92
N VAL A 234 -16.68 -9.05 -12.46
CA VAL A 234 -16.08 -7.73 -12.32
C VAL A 234 -14.79 -7.68 -13.12
N ARG A 235 -14.61 -6.65 -13.94
CA ARG A 235 -13.35 -6.38 -14.63
C ARG A 235 -12.60 -5.27 -13.92
N VAL A 236 -11.34 -5.54 -13.57
CA VAL A 236 -10.48 -4.62 -12.83
C VAL A 236 -9.21 -4.36 -13.63
N ALA A 237 -8.98 -3.10 -13.99
CA ALA A 237 -7.70 -2.67 -14.54
C ALA A 237 -6.71 -2.42 -13.39
N VAL A 238 -5.50 -2.95 -13.55
CA VAL A 238 -4.40 -2.77 -12.59
C VAL A 238 -3.19 -2.22 -13.32
N GLU A 239 -2.67 -1.13 -12.82
CA GLU A 239 -1.39 -0.56 -13.22
C GLU A 239 -0.35 -0.85 -12.14
N LEU A 240 0.85 -1.24 -12.55
CA LEU A 240 2.01 -1.43 -11.69
C LEU A 240 3.03 -0.34 -12.01
N TRP A 241 3.28 0.50 -11.04
CA TRP A 241 4.21 1.62 -11.13
C TRP A 241 5.45 1.34 -10.30
N SER A 242 6.62 1.75 -10.80
CA SER A 242 7.90 1.74 -10.08
C SER A 242 8.29 3.18 -9.74
N GLU A 243 8.80 3.38 -8.54
CA GLU A 243 9.29 4.67 -8.04
C GLU A 243 10.66 4.48 -7.40
N GLY A 244 11.68 5.15 -7.95
CA GLY A 244 13.02 5.13 -7.37
C GLY A 244 13.03 5.77 -5.98
N VAL A 245 13.44 5.03 -4.94
CA VAL A 245 13.43 5.51 -3.55
C VAL A 245 14.17 6.83 -3.37
N LEU A 246 15.35 6.95 -3.98
CA LEU A 246 16.21 8.11 -3.80
C LEU A 246 15.86 9.26 -4.74
N THR A 247 15.42 8.97 -5.95
CA THR A 247 15.17 9.96 -7.01
C THR A 247 13.73 10.47 -6.98
N GLY A 248 12.79 9.61 -6.57
CA GLY A 248 11.36 9.86 -6.70
C GLY A 248 10.86 9.77 -8.14
N GLU A 249 11.72 9.38 -9.09
CA GLU A 249 11.30 9.14 -10.47
C GLU A 249 10.30 8.00 -10.52
N ARG A 250 9.18 8.23 -11.20
CA ARG A 250 8.07 7.28 -11.27
C ARG A 250 7.74 6.92 -12.71
N ARG A 251 7.57 5.61 -12.97
CA ARG A 251 7.25 5.08 -14.30
C ARG A 251 6.23 3.95 -14.21
N CYS A 252 5.33 3.85 -15.16
CA CYS A 252 4.45 2.68 -15.30
C CYS A 252 5.29 1.52 -15.85
N ALA A 253 5.32 0.42 -15.13
CA ALA A 253 6.09 -0.77 -15.51
C ALA A 253 5.24 -1.84 -16.18
N ALA A 254 3.96 -1.95 -15.82
CA ALA A 254 3.03 -2.89 -16.43
C ALA A 254 1.58 -2.42 -16.25
N SER A 255 0.70 -2.90 -17.11
CA SER A 255 -0.74 -2.77 -16.95
C SER A 255 -1.45 -4.07 -17.38
N ALA A 256 -2.58 -4.36 -16.74
CA ALA A 256 -3.37 -5.55 -17.02
C ALA A 256 -4.84 -5.33 -16.72
N LEU A 257 -5.69 -6.14 -17.35
CA LEU A 257 -7.10 -6.22 -17.03
C LEU A 257 -7.43 -7.63 -16.55
N PHE A 258 -7.99 -7.73 -15.36
CA PHE A 258 -8.38 -9.00 -14.73
C PHE A 258 -9.90 -9.13 -14.69
N THR A 259 -10.38 -10.34 -14.93
CA THR A 259 -11.80 -10.67 -14.78
C THR A 259 -11.97 -11.60 -13.58
N LEU A 260 -12.79 -11.18 -12.63
CA LEU A 260 -13.16 -11.97 -11.46
C LEU A 260 -14.63 -12.31 -11.53
N VAL A 261 -14.99 -13.51 -11.06
CA VAL A 261 -16.35 -14.05 -11.15
C VAL A 261 -16.81 -14.50 -9.77
N SER A 262 -18.04 -14.16 -9.42
CA SER A 262 -18.68 -14.70 -8.21
C SER A 262 -19.13 -16.14 -8.49
N VAL A 263 -18.79 -17.04 -7.55
CA VAL A 263 -19.11 -18.46 -7.66
C VAL A 263 -19.76 -19.00 -6.38
N ASN A 264 -20.61 -20.00 -6.52
CA ASN A 264 -21.12 -20.79 -5.42
C ASN A 264 -20.10 -21.86 -4.95
N ARG A 265 -20.46 -22.67 -3.96
CA ARG A 265 -19.61 -23.74 -3.43
C ARG A 265 -19.28 -24.82 -4.46
N GLU A 266 -20.10 -25.00 -5.50
CA GLU A 266 -19.90 -25.94 -6.60
C GLU A 266 -19.11 -25.31 -7.76
N GLY A 267 -18.60 -24.07 -7.62
CA GLY A 267 -17.83 -23.37 -8.65
C GLY A 267 -18.67 -22.80 -9.80
N ARG A 268 -20.00 -22.74 -9.67
CA ARG A 268 -20.87 -22.17 -10.71
C ARG A 268 -21.04 -20.66 -10.50
N PRO A 269 -21.07 -19.85 -11.59
CA PRO A 269 -21.27 -18.41 -11.48
C PRO A 269 -22.55 -18.05 -10.76
N LEU A 270 -22.44 -17.13 -9.79
CA LEU A 270 -23.55 -16.54 -9.05
C LEU A 270 -23.75 -15.08 -9.48
N PRO A 271 -25.00 -14.67 -9.80
CA PRO A 271 -25.29 -13.26 -9.99
C PRO A 271 -24.97 -12.45 -8.72
N PHE A 272 -24.51 -11.22 -8.90
CA PHE A 272 -24.33 -10.31 -7.79
C PHE A 272 -25.67 -9.95 -7.18
N SER A 273 -25.76 -10.05 -5.84
CA SER A 273 -26.81 -9.43 -5.08
C SER A 273 -26.43 -7.95 -4.93
N ILE A 274 -26.83 -7.11 -5.88
CA ILE A 274 -26.64 -5.67 -5.75
C ILE A 274 -27.54 -5.21 -4.61
N PRO A 275 -27.03 -4.65 -3.51
CA PRO A 275 -27.89 -3.96 -2.57
C PRO A 275 -28.59 -2.83 -3.35
N SER A 276 -29.90 -2.83 -3.37
CA SER A 276 -30.67 -1.67 -3.85
C SER A 276 -30.22 -0.44 -3.05
N ALA A 277 -29.79 0.59 -3.78
CA ALA A 277 -29.33 1.87 -3.27
C ALA A 277 -30.38 2.55 -2.38
#